data_fcb480b812c40ce46da10ed4cd59d379
#
_entry.id   fcb480b812c40ce46da10ed4cd59d379
#
_cell.length_a   1.000
_cell.length_b   1.000
_cell.length_c   1.000
_cell.angle_alpha   90.00
_cell.angle_beta   90.00
_cell.angle_gamma   90.00
#
_symmetry.space_group_name_H-M   'P 1'
#
loop_
_entity.id
_entity.type
_entity.pdbx_description
1 polymer ?
#
loop_
_entity_poly.entity_id
_entity_poly.type
_entity_poly.pdbx_seq_one_letter_code
_entity_poly.pdbx_strand_id
1 'polypeptide(L)'
;MIHPSSIIDPSAKIASSVEIGPFCLIGPNVEIGEHTKVESHVILKGPTKIGKKNHIFQFSTLGDGSPDKKYNNEPTTLVIGNENIIREGVTIHRGTVQDRGETLIGDRNLIMAYSHIAHDCVLGDDIVLTNQAALAGSVNVGNGAILGGYAIVHQFCSIGSYSFCAMGSAVNKDIPAYVKVRGNPARPFGINTTGIKRIGYPKETIEALRSAYRAIYRKKLTVDE
;
A
#
# COMPACT_ATOMS: atom_id res chain seq x y z
N MET A 1 0.38 -26.29 2.86
CA MET A 1 0.27 -27.29 1.74
C MET A 1 0.49 -26.58 0.41
N ILE A 2 1.33 -27.13 -0.48
CA ILE A 2 1.59 -26.54 -1.81
C ILE A 2 0.92 -27.41 -2.86
N HIS A 3 0.11 -26.81 -3.74
CA HIS A 3 -0.58 -27.52 -4.81
C HIS A 3 0.43 -28.02 -5.87
N PRO A 4 0.37 -29.26 -6.37
CA PRO A 4 1.38 -29.84 -7.25
C PRO A 4 1.49 -29.18 -8.64
N SER A 5 0.49 -28.41 -9.07
CA SER A 5 0.54 -27.65 -10.33
C SER A 5 1.24 -26.29 -10.21
N SER A 6 1.73 -25.92 -9.03
CA SER A 6 2.46 -24.67 -8.84
C SER A 6 3.94 -24.87 -9.06
N ILE A 7 4.58 -23.87 -9.67
CA ILE A 7 6.00 -23.85 -9.98
C ILE A 7 6.71 -23.06 -8.89
N ILE A 8 7.60 -23.72 -8.15
CA ILE A 8 8.36 -23.13 -7.06
C ILE A 8 9.84 -23.16 -7.41
N ASP A 9 10.49 -22.00 -7.41
CA ASP A 9 11.96 -21.94 -7.61
C ASP A 9 12.68 -22.59 -6.42
N PRO A 10 13.72 -23.39 -6.65
CA PRO A 10 14.47 -24.07 -5.58
C PRO A 10 15.11 -23.14 -4.54
N SER A 11 15.35 -21.86 -4.86
CA SER A 11 15.89 -20.86 -3.95
C SER A 11 14.83 -20.20 -3.07
N ALA A 12 13.54 -20.44 -3.33
CA ALA A 12 12.46 -19.88 -2.52
C ALA A 12 12.44 -20.51 -1.12
N LYS A 13 12.25 -19.68 -0.10
CA LYS A 13 12.15 -20.09 1.30
C LYS A 13 10.71 -19.97 1.77
N ILE A 14 10.03 -21.10 1.89
CA ILE A 14 8.60 -21.16 2.24
C ILE A 14 8.44 -21.84 3.59
N ALA A 15 7.83 -21.19 4.56
CA ALA A 15 7.55 -21.78 5.86
C ALA A 15 6.58 -22.98 5.73
N SER A 16 6.73 -24.00 6.56
CA SER A 16 5.98 -25.25 6.45
C SER A 16 4.47 -25.12 6.58
N SER A 17 4.00 -24.05 7.24
CA SER A 17 2.58 -23.76 7.45
C SER A 17 1.93 -22.92 6.33
N VAL A 18 2.68 -22.59 5.27
CA VAL A 18 2.17 -21.84 4.13
C VAL A 18 1.27 -22.70 3.26
N GLU A 19 0.20 -22.09 2.76
CA GLU A 19 -0.69 -22.71 1.76
C GLU A 19 -0.51 -22.02 0.42
N ILE A 20 -0.30 -22.80 -0.65
CA ILE A 20 -0.18 -22.29 -2.02
C ILE A 20 -1.16 -23.05 -2.91
N GLY A 21 -2.09 -22.31 -3.49
CA GLY A 21 -3.12 -22.81 -4.42
C GLY A 21 -2.55 -23.24 -5.77
N PRO A 22 -3.39 -23.70 -6.69
CA PRO A 22 -2.94 -24.20 -8.01
C PRO A 22 -2.46 -23.08 -8.93
N PHE A 23 -1.55 -23.45 -9.85
CA PHE A 23 -1.04 -22.60 -10.93
C PHE A 23 -0.36 -21.31 -10.46
N CYS A 24 0.27 -21.33 -9.27
CA CYS A 24 1.10 -20.23 -8.80
C CYS A 24 2.53 -20.36 -9.38
N LEU A 25 3.17 -19.19 -9.55
CA LEU A 25 4.60 -19.10 -9.88
C LEU A 25 5.32 -18.39 -8.73
N ILE A 26 6.18 -19.09 -8.01
CA ILE A 26 7.03 -18.54 -6.97
C ILE A 26 8.46 -18.51 -7.49
N GLY A 27 8.96 -17.32 -7.78
CA GLY A 27 10.26 -17.10 -8.39
C GLY A 27 11.44 -17.20 -7.41
N PRO A 28 12.65 -16.97 -7.91
CA PRO A 28 13.88 -17.05 -7.11
C PRO A 28 13.90 -15.98 -6.01
N ASN A 29 14.54 -16.32 -4.88
CA ASN A 29 14.74 -15.42 -3.73
C ASN A 29 13.42 -14.84 -3.15
N VAL A 30 12.33 -15.59 -3.24
CA VAL A 30 11.06 -15.28 -2.55
C VAL A 30 11.08 -15.95 -1.19
N GLU A 31 10.78 -15.19 -0.13
CA GLU A 31 10.60 -15.70 1.23
C GLU A 31 9.15 -15.51 1.67
N ILE A 32 8.50 -16.56 2.20
CA ILE A 32 7.10 -16.52 2.66
C ILE A 32 7.02 -17.02 4.10
N GLY A 33 6.53 -16.14 4.98
CA GLY A 33 6.37 -16.41 6.42
C GLY A 33 5.16 -17.28 6.76
N GLU A 34 5.15 -17.76 7.99
CA GLU A 34 4.19 -18.73 8.54
C GLU A 34 2.72 -18.32 8.34
N HIS A 35 1.87 -19.30 8.10
CA HIS A 35 0.41 -19.15 7.98
C HIS A 35 -0.05 -18.18 6.89
N THR A 36 0.83 -17.82 5.96
CA THR A 36 0.44 -17.05 4.77
C THR A 36 -0.26 -17.97 3.79
N LYS A 37 -1.36 -17.48 3.23
CA LYS A 37 -2.16 -18.17 2.21
C LYS A 37 -2.04 -17.47 0.87
N VAL A 38 -1.68 -18.21 -0.16
CA VAL A 38 -1.57 -17.78 -1.55
C VAL A 38 -2.61 -18.53 -2.37
N GLU A 39 -3.60 -17.81 -2.92
CA GLU A 39 -4.65 -18.39 -3.75
C GLU A 39 -4.12 -18.81 -5.14
N SER A 40 -4.98 -19.30 -6.01
CA SER A 40 -4.58 -19.76 -7.34
C SER A 40 -4.07 -18.64 -8.26
N HIS A 41 -3.20 -18.99 -9.23
CA HIS A 41 -2.74 -18.06 -10.28
C HIS A 41 -2.05 -16.79 -9.73
N VAL A 42 -1.37 -16.87 -8.62
CA VAL A 42 -0.55 -15.78 -8.05
C VAL A 42 0.88 -15.90 -8.58
N ILE A 43 1.47 -14.76 -8.92
CA ILE A 43 2.87 -14.66 -9.33
C ILE A 43 3.63 -13.89 -8.27
N LEU A 44 4.63 -14.53 -7.65
CA LEU A 44 5.57 -13.90 -6.73
C LEU A 44 6.96 -13.90 -7.36
N LYS A 45 7.52 -12.73 -7.57
CA LYS A 45 8.89 -12.56 -8.11
C LYS A 45 9.83 -12.03 -7.03
N GLY A 46 11.02 -12.51 -6.98
CA GLY A 46 12.02 -12.07 -6.01
C GLY A 46 13.11 -11.16 -6.61
N PRO A 47 13.91 -10.52 -5.74
CA PRO A 47 13.90 -10.66 -4.28
C PRO A 47 12.65 -10.07 -3.61
N THR A 48 11.88 -10.91 -2.91
CA THR A 48 10.66 -10.48 -2.21
C THR A 48 10.53 -11.21 -0.89
N LYS A 49 10.27 -10.47 0.18
CA LYS A 49 10.02 -11.03 1.51
C LYS A 49 8.59 -10.74 1.95
N ILE A 50 7.83 -11.79 2.26
CA ILE A 50 6.44 -11.74 2.72
C ILE A 50 6.40 -12.28 4.14
N GLY A 51 5.85 -11.49 5.06
CA GLY A 51 5.70 -11.86 6.47
C GLY A 51 4.66 -12.95 6.69
N LYS A 52 4.13 -12.99 7.91
CA LYS A 52 3.24 -14.05 8.40
C LYS A 52 1.76 -13.69 8.19
N LYS A 53 0.90 -14.73 8.09
CA LYS A 53 -0.56 -14.60 8.08
C LYS A 53 -1.12 -13.67 7.00
N ASN A 54 -0.40 -13.46 5.91
CA ASN A 54 -0.93 -12.72 4.78
C ASN A 54 -1.91 -13.59 3.97
N HIS A 55 -2.90 -12.98 3.34
CA HIS A 55 -3.80 -13.64 2.40
C HIS A 55 -3.71 -12.97 1.04
N ILE A 56 -3.14 -13.66 0.06
CA ILE A 56 -2.89 -13.14 -1.29
C ILE A 56 -3.83 -13.84 -2.25
N PHE A 57 -4.71 -13.06 -2.87
CA PHE A 57 -5.76 -13.56 -3.74
C PHE A 57 -5.30 -13.71 -5.18
N GLN A 58 -6.08 -14.46 -5.94
CA GLN A 58 -5.79 -14.88 -7.31
C GLN A 58 -5.47 -13.70 -8.25
N PHE A 59 -4.63 -14.00 -9.25
CA PHE A 59 -4.19 -13.08 -10.30
C PHE A 59 -3.35 -11.89 -9.82
N SER A 60 -2.92 -11.89 -8.56
CA SER A 60 -1.99 -10.88 -8.05
C SER A 60 -0.57 -11.15 -8.55
N THR A 61 0.17 -10.07 -8.85
CA THR A 61 1.59 -10.12 -9.21
C THR A 61 2.37 -9.24 -8.25
N LEU A 62 3.22 -9.85 -7.43
CA LEU A 62 3.98 -9.16 -6.39
C LEU A 62 5.49 -9.33 -6.64
N GLY A 63 6.24 -8.25 -6.50
CA GLY A 63 7.69 -8.24 -6.61
C GLY A 63 8.22 -8.26 -8.04
N ASP A 64 7.42 -7.90 -9.04
CA ASP A 64 7.94 -7.72 -10.39
C ASP A 64 8.89 -6.51 -10.46
N GLY A 65 9.76 -6.48 -11.45
CA GLY A 65 10.62 -5.34 -11.73
C GLY A 65 9.83 -4.08 -12.00
N SER A 66 10.42 -2.92 -11.66
CA SER A 66 9.77 -1.63 -11.94
C SER A 66 9.53 -1.45 -13.45
N PRO A 67 8.36 -0.93 -13.87
CA PRO A 67 8.11 -0.56 -15.27
C PRO A 67 8.76 0.78 -15.66
N ASP A 68 9.50 1.43 -14.75
CA ASP A 68 10.26 2.65 -15.07
C ASP A 68 11.32 2.35 -16.15
N LYS A 69 11.40 3.21 -17.17
CA LYS A 69 12.34 3.07 -18.27
C LYS A 69 13.82 3.10 -17.83
N LYS A 70 14.11 3.60 -16.65
CA LYS A 70 15.47 3.66 -16.07
C LYS A 70 15.86 2.39 -15.35
N TYR A 71 14.91 1.48 -15.09
CA TYR A 71 15.16 0.23 -14.39
C TYR A 71 15.84 -0.79 -15.31
N ASN A 72 16.99 -1.31 -14.90
CA ASN A 72 17.83 -2.24 -15.68
C ASN A 72 17.93 -3.64 -15.02
N ASN A 73 16.86 -4.10 -14.35
CA ASN A 73 16.81 -5.37 -13.63
C ASN A 73 17.79 -5.45 -12.45
N GLU A 74 18.05 -4.34 -11.80
CA GLU A 74 18.86 -4.30 -10.58
C GLU A 74 18.21 -5.15 -9.48
N PRO A 75 19.01 -5.70 -8.52
CA PRO A 75 18.50 -6.59 -7.47
C PRO A 75 17.83 -5.81 -6.33
N THR A 76 16.84 -5.02 -6.67
CA THR A 76 16.00 -4.28 -5.71
C THR A 76 14.95 -5.19 -5.06
N THR A 77 14.31 -4.74 -3.99
CA THR A 77 13.50 -5.62 -3.15
C THR A 77 12.06 -5.14 -2.97
N LEU A 78 11.18 -6.09 -2.59
CA LEU A 78 9.87 -5.86 -2.04
C LEU A 78 9.79 -6.52 -0.66
N VAL A 79 9.36 -5.78 0.36
CA VAL A 79 9.10 -6.32 1.69
C VAL A 79 7.64 -6.07 2.06
N ILE A 80 6.93 -7.14 2.42
CA ILE A 80 5.54 -7.11 2.89
C ILE A 80 5.52 -7.64 4.32
N GLY A 81 4.94 -6.87 5.23
CA GLY A 81 4.76 -7.23 6.64
C GLY A 81 3.77 -8.36 6.85
N ASN A 82 3.02 -8.28 7.92
CA ASN A 82 2.17 -9.37 8.40
C ASN A 82 0.68 -9.03 8.28
N GLU A 83 -0.17 -10.07 8.24
CA GLU A 83 -1.62 -9.96 8.37
C GLU A 83 -2.27 -9.06 7.28
N ASN A 84 -1.60 -8.87 6.14
CA ASN A 84 -2.17 -8.12 5.03
C ASN A 84 -3.16 -8.98 4.23
N ILE A 85 -4.21 -8.34 3.72
CA ILE A 85 -5.15 -8.91 2.76
C ILE A 85 -4.92 -8.25 1.42
N ILE A 86 -4.37 -8.99 0.47
CA ILE A 86 -4.05 -8.52 -0.88
C ILE A 86 -5.03 -9.19 -1.84
N ARG A 87 -6.00 -8.42 -2.32
CA ARG A 87 -7.10 -8.92 -3.12
C ARG A 87 -6.68 -9.17 -4.57
N GLU A 88 -7.62 -9.68 -5.34
CA GLU A 88 -7.42 -10.16 -6.69
C GLU A 88 -6.89 -9.10 -7.66
N GLY A 89 -5.95 -9.51 -8.51
CA GLY A 89 -5.39 -8.67 -9.57
C GLY A 89 -4.52 -7.48 -9.07
N VAL A 90 -4.12 -7.50 -7.81
CA VAL A 90 -3.21 -6.46 -7.26
C VAL A 90 -1.81 -6.60 -7.87
N THR A 91 -1.19 -5.47 -8.17
CA THR A 91 0.21 -5.42 -8.61
C THR A 91 1.05 -4.59 -7.65
N ILE A 92 2.20 -5.13 -7.20
CA ILE A 92 3.16 -4.44 -6.34
C ILE A 92 4.56 -4.64 -6.92
N HIS A 93 5.24 -3.56 -7.28
CA HIS A 93 6.58 -3.62 -7.84
C HIS A 93 7.67 -3.46 -6.78
N ARG A 94 8.84 -4.00 -7.06
CA ARG A 94 10.07 -3.79 -6.27
C ARG A 94 10.54 -2.34 -6.38
N GLY A 95 11.47 -1.95 -5.51
CA GLY A 95 12.12 -0.64 -5.59
C GLY A 95 13.00 -0.45 -6.81
N THR A 96 13.65 0.71 -6.90
CA THR A 96 14.62 1.06 -7.94
C THR A 96 15.88 1.65 -7.30
N VAL A 97 17.03 1.51 -7.95
CA VAL A 97 18.31 2.08 -7.46
C VAL A 97 18.34 3.61 -7.53
N GLN A 98 17.36 4.21 -8.21
CA GLN A 98 17.23 5.67 -8.31
C GLN A 98 16.65 6.30 -7.04
N ASP A 99 16.01 5.51 -6.17
CA ASP A 99 15.51 5.97 -4.87
C ASP A 99 16.02 5.01 -3.78
N ARG A 100 15.16 4.34 -3.04
CA ARG A 100 15.56 3.52 -1.87
C ARG A 100 15.95 2.08 -2.20
N GLY A 101 15.71 1.61 -3.40
CA GLY A 101 15.96 0.23 -3.79
C GLY A 101 14.96 -0.78 -3.24
N GLU A 102 13.93 -0.32 -2.54
CA GLU A 102 12.99 -1.19 -1.84
C GLU A 102 11.58 -0.60 -1.80
N THR A 103 10.57 -1.44 -2.03
CA THR A 103 9.16 -1.12 -1.73
C THR A 103 8.79 -1.80 -0.42
N LEU A 104 8.19 -1.04 0.52
CA LEU A 104 7.85 -1.48 1.87
C LEU A 104 6.35 -1.42 2.10
N ILE A 105 5.76 -2.52 2.55
CA ILE A 105 4.36 -2.62 2.98
C ILE A 105 4.36 -3.08 4.44
N GLY A 106 3.73 -2.31 5.31
CA GLY A 106 3.58 -2.64 6.74
C GLY A 106 2.58 -3.77 7.01
N ASP A 107 1.95 -3.74 8.15
CA ASP A 107 1.08 -4.80 8.66
C ASP A 107 -0.42 -4.45 8.52
N ARG A 108 -1.27 -5.49 8.48
CA ARG A 108 -2.75 -5.39 8.56
C ARG A 108 -3.40 -4.50 7.50
N ASN A 109 -2.75 -4.34 6.35
CA ASN A 109 -3.29 -3.54 5.26
C ASN A 109 -4.34 -4.34 4.47
N LEU A 110 -5.39 -3.64 4.01
CA LEU A 110 -6.36 -4.15 3.06
C LEU A 110 -6.13 -3.49 1.69
N ILE A 111 -5.58 -4.25 0.76
CA ILE A 111 -5.31 -3.82 -0.61
C ILE A 111 -6.34 -4.48 -1.50
N MET A 112 -7.38 -3.73 -1.89
CA MET A 112 -8.51 -4.28 -2.63
C MET A 112 -8.19 -4.49 -4.12
N ALA A 113 -9.12 -5.15 -4.80
CA ALA A 113 -8.95 -5.65 -6.15
C ALA A 113 -8.44 -4.60 -7.15
N TYR A 114 -7.48 -5.03 -7.98
CA TYR A 114 -6.85 -4.26 -9.04
C TYR A 114 -6.15 -2.97 -8.58
N SER A 115 -5.82 -2.86 -7.28
CA SER A 115 -4.98 -1.77 -6.80
C SER A 115 -3.55 -1.94 -7.30
N HIS A 116 -2.86 -0.80 -7.46
CA HIS A 116 -1.46 -0.78 -7.91
C HIS A 116 -0.57 -0.03 -6.93
N ILE A 117 0.57 -0.63 -6.59
CA ILE A 117 1.63 0.00 -5.80
C ILE A 117 2.91 -0.06 -6.63
N ALA A 118 3.37 1.12 -7.08
CA ALA A 118 4.60 1.23 -7.84
C ALA A 118 5.85 1.09 -6.95
N HIS A 119 7.00 1.20 -7.59
CA HIS A 119 8.32 1.07 -6.97
C HIS A 119 8.59 2.11 -5.88
N ASP A 120 9.40 1.76 -4.91
CA ASP A 120 9.90 2.63 -3.84
C ASP A 120 8.81 3.24 -2.92
N CYS A 121 7.58 2.74 -3.00
CA CYS A 121 6.52 3.14 -2.08
C CYS A 121 6.77 2.62 -0.66
N VAL A 122 6.36 3.40 0.33
CA VAL A 122 6.36 3.01 1.75
C VAL A 122 4.95 3.14 2.30
N LEU A 123 4.36 2.02 2.66
CA LEU A 123 3.06 1.95 3.31
C LEU A 123 3.24 1.53 4.77
N GLY A 124 2.63 2.28 5.68
CA GLY A 124 2.54 1.89 7.10
C GLY A 124 1.52 0.78 7.33
N ASP A 125 0.90 0.80 8.49
CA ASP A 125 -0.04 -0.20 8.97
C ASP A 125 -1.50 0.23 8.82
N ASP A 126 -2.42 -0.75 8.81
CA ASP A 126 -3.87 -0.55 8.85
C ASP A 126 -4.42 0.34 7.72
N ILE A 127 -3.73 0.36 6.57
CA ILE A 127 -4.11 1.14 5.40
C ILE A 127 -5.19 0.41 4.59
N VAL A 128 -6.09 1.17 4.00
CA VAL A 128 -7.06 0.63 3.03
C VAL A 128 -6.86 1.29 1.68
N LEU A 129 -6.39 0.52 0.70
CA LEU A 129 -6.48 0.87 -0.71
C LEU A 129 -7.73 0.20 -1.28
N THR A 130 -8.75 1.00 -1.60
CA THR A 130 -9.97 0.41 -2.17
C THR A 130 -9.80 0.13 -3.66
N ASN A 131 -10.76 -0.54 -4.28
CA ASN A 131 -10.64 -1.07 -5.63
C ASN A 131 -10.04 -0.06 -6.62
N GLN A 132 -9.00 -0.49 -7.35
CA GLN A 132 -8.32 0.28 -8.39
C GLN A 132 -7.66 1.59 -7.88
N ALA A 133 -7.40 1.70 -6.58
CA ALA A 133 -6.53 2.76 -6.08
C ALA A 133 -5.10 2.53 -6.55
N ALA A 134 -4.41 3.60 -6.98
CA ALA A 134 -3.06 3.46 -7.54
C ALA A 134 -2.09 4.48 -6.93
N LEU A 135 -0.93 3.99 -6.55
CA LEU A 135 0.20 4.77 -6.07
C LEU A 135 1.30 4.76 -7.14
N ALA A 136 1.71 5.93 -7.60
CA ALA A 136 2.91 6.07 -8.43
C ALA A 136 4.19 5.88 -7.59
N GLY A 137 5.36 5.91 -8.22
CA GLY A 137 6.63 5.63 -7.52
C GLY A 137 6.90 6.57 -6.36
N SER A 138 7.60 6.07 -5.34
CA SER A 138 8.09 6.83 -4.19
C SER A 138 7.01 7.51 -3.35
N VAL A 139 5.79 6.98 -3.33
CA VAL A 139 4.69 7.48 -2.49
C VAL A 139 4.83 6.92 -1.09
N ASN A 140 4.68 7.79 -0.08
CA ASN A 140 4.61 7.40 1.32
C ASN A 140 3.16 7.47 1.83
N VAL A 141 2.69 6.42 2.50
CA VAL A 141 1.34 6.36 3.07
C VAL A 141 1.41 6.04 4.56
N GLY A 142 0.93 6.97 5.38
CA GLY A 142 0.90 6.81 6.84
C GLY A 142 -0.20 5.86 7.32
N ASN A 143 -0.05 5.38 8.56
CA ASN A 143 -0.93 4.39 9.18
C ASN A 143 -2.41 4.79 9.12
N GLY A 144 -3.27 3.83 8.88
CA GLY A 144 -4.71 4.01 8.89
C GLY A 144 -5.28 4.95 7.81
N ALA A 145 -4.48 5.31 6.81
CA ALA A 145 -4.97 6.09 5.68
C ALA A 145 -5.91 5.27 4.80
N ILE A 146 -6.92 5.92 4.22
CA ILE A 146 -7.89 5.27 3.34
C ILE A 146 -7.89 5.99 1.99
N LEU A 147 -7.62 5.25 0.93
CA LEU A 147 -7.75 5.71 -0.44
C LEU A 147 -9.00 5.10 -1.07
N GLY A 148 -9.95 5.95 -1.43
CA GLY A 148 -11.21 5.57 -2.07
C GLY A 148 -10.99 4.98 -3.45
N GLY A 149 -11.98 4.24 -3.97
CA GLY A 149 -11.88 3.59 -5.27
C GLY A 149 -11.47 4.54 -6.39
N TYR A 150 -10.58 4.08 -7.27
CA TYR A 150 -10.02 4.89 -8.35
C TYR A 150 -9.25 6.14 -7.88
N ALA A 151 -8.87 6.26 -6.61
CA ALA A 151 -7.97 7.31 -6.17
C ALA A 151 -6.56 7.05 -6.71
N ILE A 152 -5.97 8.07 -7.33
CA ILE A 152 -4.61 7.99 -7.89
C ILE A 152 -3.71 9.00 -7.20
N VAL A 153 -2.48 8.59 -6.90
CA VAL A 153 -1.50 9.43 -6.18
C VAL A 153 -0.27 9.62 -7.05
N HIS A 154 0.07 10.88 -7.30
CA HIS A 154 1.26 11.26 -8.07
C HIS A 154 2.54 10.86 -7.31
N GLN A 155 3.60 10.55 -8.06
CA GLN A 155 4.89 10.18 -7.48
C GLN A 155 5.42 11.21 -6.48
N PHE A 156 6.15 10.71 -5.48
CA PHE A 156 6.76 11.47 -4.39
C PHE A 156 5.79 12.13 -3.40
N CYS A 157 4.48 11.96 -3.55
CA CYS A 157 3.52 12.49 -2.58
C CYS A 157 3.52 11.69 -1.28
N SER A 158 3.28 12.40 -0.18
CA SER A 158 3.07 11.83 1.15
C SER A 158 1.60 11.92 1.56
N ILE A 159 1.03 10.80 1.96
CA ILE A 159 -0.36 10.68 2.44
C ILE A 159 -0.30 10.46 3.96
N GLY A 160 -0.67 11.47 4.73
CA GLY A 160 -0.59 11.45 6.19
C GLY A 160 -1.51 10.41 6.84
N SER A 161 -1.13 9.99 8.05
CA SER A 161 -1.87 8.97 8.80
C SER A 161 -3.33 9.34 9.02
N TYR A 162 -4.22 8.34 8.94
CA TYR A 162 -5.68 8.49 9.11
C TYR A 162 -6.33 9.51 8.18
N SER A 163 -5.67 9.91 7.11
CA SER A 163 -6.26 10.73 6.06
C SER A 163 -7.27 9.92 5.22
N PHE A 164 -8.08 10.61 4.45
CA PHE A 164 -9.08 9.98 3.59
C PHE A 164 -9.11 10.65 2.22
N CYS A 165 -8.76 9.91 1.19
CA CYS A 165 -8.95 10.32 -0.20
C CYS A 165 -10.30 9.77 -0.69
N ALA A 166 -11.21 10.65 -1.08
CA ALA A 166 -12.49 10.22 -1.63
C ALA A 166 -12.30 9.47 -2.97
N MET A 167 -13.29 8.69 -3.36
CA MET A 167 -13.27 7.97 -4.64
C MET A 167 -13.00 8.91 -5.82
N GLY A 168 -12.24 8.46 -6.81
CA GLY A 168 -11.90 9.23 -8.01
C GLY A 168 -10.99 10.44 -7.76
N SER A 169 -10.34 10.54 -6.60
CA SER A 169 -9.43 11.66 -6.32
C SER A 169 -8.11 11.53 -7.07
N ALA A 170 -7.65 12.62 -7.70
CA ALA A 170 -6.30 12.72 -8.26
C ALA A 170 -5.40 13.57 -7.35
N VAL A 171 -4.57 12.91 -6.57
CA VAL A 171 -3.71 13.52 -5.57
C VAL A 171 -2.36 13.89 -6.21
N ASN A 172 -2.02 15.16 -6.22
CA ASN A 172 -0.76 15.68 -6.78
C ASN A 172 0.02 16.57 -5.80
N LYS A 173 -0.32 16.51 -4.52
CA LYS A 173 0.36 17.19 -3.40
C LYS A 173 0.20 16.35 -2.14
N ASP A 174 1.08 16.59 -1.17
CA ASP A 174 1.01 15.95 0.13
C ASP A 174 -0.31 16.20 0.83
N ILE A 175 -0.79 15.18 1.53
CA ILE A 175 -2.01 15.24 2.35
C ILE A 175 -1.60 15.13 3.81
N PRO A 176 -1.81 16.16 4.64
CA PRO A 176 -1.54 16.06 6.07
C PRO A 176 -2.39 15.00 6.77
N ALA A 177 -1.88 14.49 7.89
CA ALA A 177 -2.61 13.53 8.71
C ALA A 177 -4.03 14.01 9.03
N TYR A 178 -4.96 13.06 9.09
CA TYR A 178 -6.37 13.27 9.41
C TYR A 178 -7.19 14.08 8.38
N VAL A 179 -6.57 14.63 7.34
CA VAL A 179 -7.26 15.46 6.34
C VAL A 179 -8.04 14.59 5.34
N LYS A 180 -9.22 15.05 4.97
CA LYS A 180 -10.00 14.49 3.86
C LYS A 180 -9.82 15.33 2.61
N VAL A 181 -9.56 14.66 1.47
CA VAL A 181 -9.44 15.27 0.16
C VAL A 181 -10.40 14.65 -0.85
N ARG A 182 -10.79 15.41 -1.87
CA ARG A 182 -11.60 14.95 -3.00
C ARG A 182 -11.34 15.73 -4.28
N GLY A 183 -11.67 15.13 -5.41
CA GLY A 183 -11.68 15.76 -6.73
C GLY A 183 -10.39 15.58 -7.53
N ASN A 184 -10.38 16.17 -8.73
CA ASN A 184 -9.25 16.16 -9.65
C ASN A 184 -8.97 17.61 -10.12
N PRO A 185 -7.87 18.25 -9.69
CA PRO A 185 -6.94 17.77 -8.65
C PRO A 185 -7.60 17.74 -7.25
N ALA A 186 -7.12 16.84 -6.40
CA ALA A 186 -7.66 16.67 -5.04
C ALA A 186 -7.51 17.94 -4.20
N ARG A 187 -8.56 18.27 -3.44
CA ARG A 187 -8.62 19.46 -2.56
C ARG A 187 -9.13 19.07 -1.17
N PRO A 188 -8.59 19.66 -0.10
CA PRO A 188 -9.06 19.44 1.26
C PRO A 188 -10.52 19.90 1.44
N PHE A 189 -11.33 19.06 2.11
CA PHE A 189 -12.73 19.40 2.41
C PHE A 189 -13.14 19.14 3.86
N GLY A 190 -12.22 18.77 4.74
CA GLY A 190 -12.45 18.56 6.17
C GLY A 190 -11.45 17.60 6.79
N ILE A 191 -11.71 17.15 8.01
CA ILE A 191 -10.95 16.10 8.69
C ILE A 191 -11.74 14.79 8.72
N ASN A 192 -11.02 13.67 8.84
CA ASN A 192 -11.58 12.31 8.91
C ASN A 192 -12.15 12.01 10.32
N THR A 193 -13.17 12.73 10.72
CA THR A 193 -13.78 12.61 12.05
C THR A 193 -14.23 11.18 12.36
N THR A 194 -14.73 10.45 11.35
CA THR A 194 -15.19 9.06 11.52
C THR A 194 -14.03 8.14 11.83
N GLY A 195 -12.93 8.23 11.05
CA GLY A 195 -11.72 7.43 11.30
C GLY A 195 -11.11 7.72 12.67
N ILE A 196 -10.98 9.01 13.00
CA ILE A 196 -10.40 9.46 14.28
C ILE A 196 -11.22 8.95 15.48
N LYS A 197 -12.56 8.95 15.39
CA LYS A 197 -13.42 8.39 16.44
C LYS A 197 -13.26 6.88 16.59
N ARG A 198 -13.11 6.14 15.49
CA ARG A 198 -12.93 4.68 15.52
C ARG A 198 -11.65 4.23 16.24
N ILE A 199 -10.60 5.05 16.20
CA ILE A 199 -9.36 4.80 16.93
C ILE A 199 -9.36 5.33 18.36
N GLY A 200 -10.51 5.84 18.85
CA GLY A 200 -10.72 6.17 20.25
C GLY A 200 -10.24 7.56 20.68
N TYR A 201 -9.97 8.47 19.76
CA TYR A 201 -9.58 9.84 20.13
C TYR A 201 -10.73 10.56 20.87
N PRO A 202 -10.42 11.24 21.98
CA PRO A 202 -11.39 11.98 22.74
C PRO A 202 -11.94 13.20 21.96
N LYS A 203 -13.10 13.68 22.37
CA LYS A 203 -13.80 14.78 21.70
C LYS A 203 -12.94 16.03 21.61
N GLU A 204 -12.21 16.34 22.65
CA GLU A 204 -11.33 17.51 22.76
C GLU A 204 -10.22 17.47 21.69
N THR A 205 -9.61 16.32 21.48
CA THR A 205 -8.60 16.12 20.41
C THR A 205 -9.22 16.32 19.02
N ILE A 206 -10.44 15.82 18.79
CA ILE A 206 -11.13 16.01 17.51
C ILE A 206 -11.45 17.49 17.26
N GLU A 207 -11.82 18.22 18.29
CA GLU A 207 -12.08 19.66 18.20
C GLU A 207 -10.81 20.46 17.95
N ALA A 208 -9.69 20.09 18.60
CA ALA A 208 -8.39 20.68 18.34
C ALA A 208 -7.95 20.47 16.88
N LEU A 209 -8.07 19.24 16.35
CA LEU A 209 -7.77 18.93 14.94
C LEU A 209 -8.66 19.71 13.97
N ARG A 210 -9.94 19.91 14.29
CA ARG A 210 -10.83 20.77 13.48
C ARG A 210 -10.38 22.23 13.48
N SER A 211 -9.93 22.72 14.62
CA SER A 211 -9.43 24.09 14.76
C SER A 211 -8.15 24.29 13.95
N ALA A 212 -7.21 23.34 14.03
CA ALA A 212 -5.99 23.33 13.21
C ALA A 212 -6.33 23.30 11.70
N TYR A 213 -7.24 22.42 11.27
CA TYR A 213 -7.69 22.38 9.89
C TYR A 213 -8.26 23.74 9.42
N ARG A 214 -9.07 24.40 10.26
CA ARG A 214 -9.63 25.72 9.93
C ARG A 214 -8.55 26.80 9.84
N ALA A 215 -7.55 26.77 10.72
CA ALA A 215 -6.42 27.70 10.67
C ALA A 215 -5.67 27.56 9.34
N ILE A 216 -5.29 26.36 8.97
CA ILE A 216 -4.49 26.07 7.76
C ILE A 216 -5.29 26.37 6.47
N TYR A 217 -6.55 25.95 6.39
CA TYR A 217 -7.30 25.91 5.12
C TYR A 217 -8.40 26.95 4.98
N ARG A 218 -8.80 27.64 6.05
CA ARG A 218 -9.94 28.56 6.05
C ARG A 218 -9.60 29.98 6.43
N LYS A 219 -8.58 30.20 7.27
CA LYS A 219 -8.21 31.56 7.73
C LYS A 219 -7.27 32.30 6.80
N LYS A 220 -6.74 31.63 5.76
CA LYS A 220 -5.76 32.19 4.82
C LYS A 220 -4.50 32.74 5.50
N LEU A 221 -4.14 32.18 6.65
CA LEU A 221 -2.90 32.50 7.34
C LEU A 221 -1.70 31.86 6.63
N THR A 222 -0.53 32.42 6.79
CA THR A 222 0.74 31.76 6.41
C THR A 222 1.07 30.66 7.42
N VAL A 223 2.08 29.84 7.11
CA VAL A 223 2.51 28.75 8.01
C VAL A 223 3.10 29.29 9.31
N ASP A 224 3.66 30.50 9.27
CA ASP A 224 4.30 31.16 10.40
C ASP A 224 3.31 31.93 11.29
N GLU A 225 2.09 32.17 10.84
CA GLU A 225 0.98 32.79 11.57
C GLU A 225 0.02 31.74 12.17
#